data_654895645f67603ffc2be52af8b7c2b6
#
_entry.id   654895645f67603ffc2be52af8b7c2b6
#
_cell.length_a   1.000
_cell.length_b   1.000
_cell.length_c   1.000
_cell.angle_alpha   90.00
_cell.angle_beta   90.00
_cell.angle_gamma   90.00
#
_symmetry.space_group_name_H-M   'P 1'
#
loop_
_entity.id
_entity.type
_entity.pdbx_description
1 polymer ?
#
loop_
_entity_poly.entity_id
_entity_poly.type
_entity_poly.pdbx_seq_one_letter_code
_entity_poly.pdbx_strand_id
1 'polypeptide(L)'
;YTGVTIAVTEGDAKRVVSFCDRTDVEFYAMTEEEINGYLALEKEGEAPVWSDKAGGYGIQTVFGTKFVKGIQGDYYNVMGLPASRVYHELKNLGVLE
;
A
#
# COMPACT_ATOMS: atom_id res chain seq x y z
N TYR A 1 3.69 -3.79 -4.19
CA TYR A 1 3.70 -5.14 -3.59
C TYR A 1 3.63 -5.07 -2.08
N THR A 2 2.87 -5.96 -1.49
CA THR A 2 2.86 -6.16 -0.04
C THR A 2 2.91 -7.66 0.24
N GLY A 3 3.90 -8.08 1.01
CA GLY A 3 4.00 -9.45 1.50
C GLY A 3 3.31 -9.55 2.85
N VAL A 4 2.52 -10.59 3.05
CA VAL A 4 1.78 -10.81 4.29
C VAL A 4 1.97 -12.26 4.72
N THR A 5 2.23 -12.44 6.00
CA THR A 5 2.26 -13.76 6.63
C THR A 5 1.28 -13.76 7.80
N ILE A 6 0.37 -14.72 7.80
CA ILE A 6 -0.60 -14.89 8.88
C ILE A 6 -0.28 -16.20 9.58
N ALA A 7 -0.10 -16.13 10.89
CA ALA A 7 0.15 -17.30 11.73
C ALA A 7 -0.99 -17.42 12.75
N VAL A 8 -1.60 -18.59 12.81
CA VAL A 8 -2.66 -18.91 13.76
C VAL A 8 -2.19 -20.05 14.64
N THR A 9 -2.24 -19.83 15.95
CA THR A 9 -1.87 -20.84 16.95
C THR A 9 -3.11 -21.26 17.73
N GLU A 10 -3.39 -22.55 17.74
CA GLU A 10 -4.50 -23.15 18.50
C GLU A 10 -3.92 -24.31 19.32
N GLY A 11 -3.76 -24.11 20.64
CA GLY A 11 -3.08 -25.10 21.47
C GLY A 11 -1.67 -25.33 20.98
N ASP A 12 -1.36 -26.58 20.61
CA ASP A 12 -0.05 -26.97 20.07
C ASP A 12 0.00 -26.87 18.54
N ALA A 13 -1.14 -26.62 17.89
CA ALA A 13 -1.21 -26.53 16.43
C ALA A 13 -0.90 -25.11 15.96
N LYS A 14 -0.13 -25.03 14.88
CA LYS A 14 0.21 -23.76 14.25
C LYS A 14 -0.06 -23.86 12.76
N ARG A 15 -0.83 -22.90 12.25
CA ARG A 15 -1.10 -22.77 10.81
C ARG A 15 -0.53 -21.45 10.31
N VAL A 16 0.13 -21.51 9.17
CA VAL A 16 0.77 -20.32 8.58
C VAL A 16 0.37 -20.23 7.11
N VAL A 17 -0.04 -19.04 6.69
CA VAL A 17 -0.24 -18.73 5.27
C VAL A 17 0.54 -17.47 4.93
N SER A 18 1.20 -17.50 3.78
CA SER A 18 1.93 -16.34 3.26
C SER A 18 1.48 -16.05 1.84
N PHE A 19 1.37 -14.77 1.53
CA PHE A 19 1.04 -14.34 0.17
C PHE A 19 1.67 -12.98 -0.10
N CYS A 20 1.74 -12.65 -1.39
CA CYS A 20 2.18 -11.33 -1.83
C CYS A 20 1.06 -10.76 -2.70
N ASP A 21 0.66 -9.53 -2.41
CA ASP A 21 -0.34 -8.83 -3.22
C ASP A 21 0.32 -7.73 -4.03
N ARG A 22 -0.09 -7.63 -5.28
CA ARG A 22 0.41 -6.64 -6.23
C ARG A 22 -0.72 -5.74 -6.67
N THR A 23 -0.46 -4.43 -6.68
CA THR A 23 -1.36 -3.45 -7.26
C THR A 23 -0.55 -2.57 -8.18
N ASP A 24 -0.99 -2.47 -9.43
CA ASP A 24 -0.35 -1.61 -10.42
C ASP A 24 -0.98 -0.23 -10.34
N VAL A 25 -0.15 0.79 -10.20
CA VAL A 25 -0.59 2.18 -10.15
C VAL A 25 -0.07 2.88 -11.39
N GLU A 26 -0.99 3.46 -12.16
CA GLU A 26 -0.65 4.20 -13.38
C GLU A 26 -0.72 5.70 -13.09
N PHE A 27 0.30 6.43 -13.50
CA PHE A 27 0.35 7.88 -13.39
C PHE A 27 0.07 8.54 -14.73
N TYR A 28 -0.50 9.73 -14.68
CA TYR A 28 -0.44 10.64 -15.81
C TYR A 28 1.01 11.04 -16.05
N ALA A 29 1.32 11.43 -17.30
CA ALA A 29 2.63 11.98 -17.61
C ALA A 29 2.87 13.24 -16.76
N MET A 30 4.05 13.34 -16.17
CA MET A 30 4.43 14.46 -15.31
C MET A 30 5.60 15.20 -15.92
N THR A 31 5.56 16.53 -15.83
CA THR A 31 6.69 17.35 -16.24
C THR A 31 7.81 17.24 -15.22
N GLU A 32 9.03 17.52 -15.65
CA GLU A 32 10.18 17.56 -14.74
C GLU A 32 9.96 18.59 -13.62
N GLU A 33 9.34 19.72 -13.94
CA GLU A 33 9.00 20.76 -12.96
C GLU A 33 8.05 20.24 -11.89
N GLU A 34 7.00 19.49 -12.31
CA GLU A 34 6.06 18.89 -11.37
C GLU A 34 6.72 17.88 -10.45
N ILE A 35 7.60 17.04 -11.00
CA ILE A 35 8.34 16.06 -10.22
C ILE A 35 9.24 16.75 -9.20
N ASN A 36 10.02 17.73 -9.66
CA ASN A 36 10.93 18.45 -8.77
C ASN A 36 10.19 19.24 -7.70
N GLY A 37 9.05 19.81 -8.04
CA GLY A 37 8.20 20.52 -7.08
C GLY A 37 7.73 19.60 -5.96
N TYR A 38 7.32 18.38 -6.28
CA TYR A 38 6.91 17.41 -5.28
C TYR A 38 8.09 16.98 -4.39
N LEU A 39 9.23 16.67 -5.01
CA LEU A 39 10.42 16.21 -4.28
C LEU A 39 10.95 17.26 -3.31
N ALA A 40 10.69 18.54 -3.57
CA ALA A 40 11.13 19.63 -2.72
C ALA A 40 10.22 19.90 -1.53
N LEU A 41 9.02 19.29 -1.48
CA LEU A 41 8.09 19.49 -0.37
C LEU A 41 8.63 18.86 0.92
N GLU A 42 8.48 19.59 2.01
CA GLU A 42 8.92 19.14 3.33
C GLU A 42 7.73 18.99 4.27
N LYS A 43 7.78 17.96 5.10
CA LYS A 43 6.76 17.70 6.11
C LYS A 43 7.12 18.48 7.37
N GLU A 44 6.34 19.55 7.65
CA GLU A 44 6.55 20.40 8.83
C GLU A 44 7.96 20.98 8.94
N GLY A 45 8.63 21.16 7.78
CA GLY A 45 9.97 21.73 7.75
C GLY A 45 11.09 20.78 8.18
N GLU A 46 10.79 19.51 8.41
CA GLU A 46 11.78 18.55 8.93
C GLU A 46 12.28 17.56 7.90
N ALA A 47 11.36 16.89 7.19
CA ALA A 47 11.73 15.85 6.24
C ALA A 47 10.90 15.97 4.96
N PRO A 48 11.44 15.52 3.81
CA PRO A 48 10.67 15.48 2.58
C PRO A 48 9.40 14.65 2.75
N VAL A 49 8.29 15.10 2.16
CA VAL A 49 6.99 14.41 2.28
C VAL A 49 7.02 13.00 1.71
N TRP A 50 7.94 12.72 0.80
CA TRP A 50 8.05 11.40 0.15
C TRP A 50 8.83 10.39 0.98
N SER A 51 9.55 10.83 2.01
CA SER A 51 10.55 10.00 2.70
C SER A 51 9.96 8.86 3.54
N ASP A 52 8.72 8.99 3.98
CA ASP A 52 8.06 7.99 4.82
C ASP A 52 7.08 7.09 4.06
N LYS A 53 7.11 7.12 2.73
CA LYS A 53 6.14 6.40 1.92
C LYS A 53 6.82 5.43 0.96
N ALA A 54 6.26 4.23 0.86
CA ALA A 54 6.66 3.27 -0.17
C ALA A 54 6.35 3.87 -1.55
N GLY A 55 7.33 3.88 -2.43
CA GLY A 55 7.20 4.52 -3.73
C GLY A 55 7.26 6.04 -3.71
N GLY A 56 7.37 6.65 -2.53
CA GLY A 56 7.57 8.08 -2.39
C GLY A 56 6.32 8.94 -2.52
N TYR A 57 5.10 8.37 -2.51
CA TYR A 57 3.87 9.15 -2.64
C TYR A 57 2.74 8.54 -1.81
N GLY A 58 1.74 9.34 -1.49
CA GLY A 58 0.52 8.87 -0.85
C GLY A 58 -0.65 8.97 -1.82
N ILE A 59 -1.30 7.84 -2.12
CA ILE A 59 -2.39 7.81 -3.11
C ILE A 59 -3.59 8.64 -2.67
N GLN A 60 -3.83 8.75 -1.37
CA GLN A 60 -4.95 9.54 -0.82
C GLN A 60 -4.61 11.01 -0.61
N THR A 61 -3.40 11.43 -0.96
CA THR A 61 -2.96 12.82 -0.82
C THR A 61 -3.28 13.64 -2.05
N VAL A 62 -2.98 14.94 -2.00
CA VAL A 62 -3.13 15.85 -3.16
C VAL A 62 -2.32 15.34 -4.35
N PHE A 63 -1.13 14.80 -4.11
CA PHE A 63 -0.32 14.22 -5.18
C PHE A 63 -1.07 13.10 -5.90
N GLY A 64 -1.63 12.15 -5.15
CA GLY A 64 -2.38 11.04 -5.74
C GLY A 64 -3.61 11.53 -6.52
N THR A 65 -4.30 12.53 -5.99
CA THR A 65 -5.47 13.12 -6.65
C THR A 65 -5.11 13.73 -8.01
N LYS A 66 -3.94 14.36 -8.11
CA LYS A 66 -3.50 15.01 -9.34
C LYS A 66 -2.92 14.04 -10.37
N PHE A 67 -2.14 13.08 -9.93
CA PHE A 67 -1.23 12.36 -10.83
C PHE A 67 -1.55 10.89 -11.01
N VAL A 68 -2.35 10.28 -10.14
CA VAL A 68 -2.75 8.89 -10.32
C VAL A 68 -3.89 8.83 -11.34
N LYS A 69 -3.63 8.17 -12.46
CA LYS A 69 -4.61 7.97 -13.52
C LYS A 69 -5.56 6.82 -13.21
N GLY A 70 -5.03 5.76 -12.62
CA GLY A 70 -5.83 4.60 -12.27
C GLY A 70 -5.01 3.55 -11.57
N ILE A 71 -5.68 2.56 -11.02
CA ILE A 71 -5.05 1.41 -10.39
C ILE A 71 -5.65 0.12 -10.93
N GLN A 72 -4.87 -0.95 -10.86
CA GLN A 72 -5.34 -2.30 -11.15
C GLN A 72 -4.90 -3.18 -9.99
N GLY A 73 -5.87 -3.58 -9.17
CA GLY A 73 -5.65 -4.30 -7.93
C GLY A 73 -6.35 -3.64 -6.75
N ASP A 74 -5.91 -3.98 -5.55
CA ASP A 74 -6.52 -3.51 -4.31
C ASP A 74 -6.00 -2.11 -3.94
N TYR A 75 -6.91 -1.15 -3.85
CA TYR A 75 -6.59 0.22 -3.40
C TYR A 75 -5.97 0.22 -2.00
N TYR A 76 -6.50 -0.62 -1.11
CA TYR A 76 -5.98 -0.68 0.27
C TYR A 76 -4.56 -1.22 0.31
N ASN A 77 -4.19 -2.08 -0.66
CA ASN A 77 -2.82 -2.54 -0.80
C ASN A 77 -1.87 -1.37 -1.09
N VAL A 78 -2.30 -0.43 -1.92
CA VAL A 78 -1.51 0.78 -2.22
C VAL A 78 -1.33 1.62 -0.97
N MET A 79 -2.35 1.69 -0.11
CA MET A 79 -2.28 2.41 1.16
C MET A 79 -1.37 1.73 2.19
N GLY A 80 -1.11 0.43 2.05
CA GLY A 80 -0.16 -0.27 2.90
C GLY A 80 -0.54 -1.67 3.33
N LEU A 81 -1.80 -2.09 3.16
CA LEU A 81 -2.23 -3.43 3.55
C LEU A 81 -3.32 -3.93 2.60
N PRO A 82 -3.15 -5.12 1.99
CA PRO A 82 -4.18 -5.71 1.14
C PRO A 82 -5.31 -6.28 2.00
N ALA A 83 -6.12 -5.39 2.56
CA ALA A 83 -7.11 -5.71 3.59
C ALA A 83 -8.15 -6.72 3.14
N SER A 84 -8.60 -6.64 1.88
CA SER A 84 -9.57 -7.59 1.34
C SER A 84 -9.01 -9.01 1.32
N ARG A 85 -7.79 -9.18 0.83
CA ARG A 85 -7.12 -10.48 0.80
C ARG A 85 -6.87 -11.02 2.20
N VAL A 86 -6.44 -10.16 3.11
CA VAL A 86 -6.22 -10.54 4.52
C VAL A 86 -7.51 -11.05 5.13
N TYR A 87 -8.62 -10.36 4.92
CA TYR A 87 -9.93 -10.78 5.41
C TYR A 87 -10.29 -12.19 4.90
N HIS A 88 -10.16 -12.43 3.60
CA HIS A 88 -10.51 -13.72 3.01
C HIS A 88 -9.60 -14.85 3.46
N GLU A 89 -8.31 -14.57 3.65
CA GLU A 89 -7.38 -15.58 4.17
C GLU A 89 -7.69 -15.93 5.62
N LEU A 90 -8.03 -14.93 6.45
CA LEU A 90 -8.46 -15.18 7.82
C LEU A 90 -9.74 -16.00 7.87
N LYS A 91 -10.68 -15.70 6.97
CA LYS A 91 -11.93 -16.48 6.85
C LYS A 91 -11.64 -17.92 6.47
N ASN A 92 -10.74 -18.14 5.51
CA ASN A 92 -10.34 -19.48 5.09
C ASN A 92 -9.66 -20.27 6.20
N LEU A 93 -8.94 -19.59 7.08
CA LEU A 93 -8.30 -20.20 8.26
C LEU A 93 -9.29 -20.50 9.39
N GLY A 94 -10.52 -20.05 9.28
CA GLY A 94 -11.56 -20.30 10.27
C GLY A 94 -11.49 -19.43 11.51
N VAL A 95 -10.72 -18.33 11.49
CA VAL A 95 -10.62 -17.41 12.65
C VAL A 95 -11.67 -16.30 12.64
N LEU A 96 -12.38 -16.13 11.53
CA LEU A 96 -13.50 -15.20 11.41
C LEU A 96 -14.79 -15.99 11.15
N GLU A 97 -15.87 -15.53 11.75
CA GLU A 97 -17.18 -16.12 11.57
C GLU A 97 -17.88 -15.63 10.30
#